data_82b90b44ca603f8a3973a11df8a21900
#
_entry.id   82b90b44ca603f8a3973a11df8a21900
#
_cell.length_a   1.000
_cell.length_b   1.000
_cell.length_c   1.000
_cell.angle_alpha   90.00
_cell.angle_beta   90.00
_cell.angle_gamma   90.00
#
_symmetry.space_group_name_H-M   'P 1'
#
loop_
_entity.id
_entity.type
_entity.pdbx_description
1 polymer ?
#
loop_
_entity_poly.entity_id
_entity_poly.type
_entity_poly.pdbx_seq_one_letter_code
_entity_poly.pdbx_strand_id
1 'polypeptide(L)'
;MIGIFDSGVGGLSVFREIRRILPEEKYIYWSDSAHCPYGEKSLEYIIERAKAITEHLLEKGADIIVVACNTATAAAISTLRKEFPVKFIGMEPAVKPAAKATKTGVVGVLATAGTLKASKYIDTCAQWAENVRIVEHVGQGFVELVENGITSGPVAEKTVRESLLPLLHQGADTLVLGCTHYPFLSEAILKIAAEMVPERHVNIIDPAPAVARHLMEVMQEDGLIRRDGFSMLLESSGDLEKLEYIYNNLL
;
A
#
# COMPACT_ATOMS: atom_id res chain seq x y z
N MET A 1 -0.49 18.22 11.76
CA MET A 1 0.34 17.00 11.72
C MET A 1 -0.37 15.96 10.88
N ILE A 2 0.36 15.18 10.08
CA ILE A 2 -0.19 14.12 9.24
C ILE A 2 -0.09 12.79 9.99
N GLY A 3 -1.24 12.17 10.28
CA GLY A 3 -1.30 10.82 10.82
C GLY A 3 -1.27 9.79 9.69
N ILE A 4 -0.45 8.76 9.82
CA ILE A 4 -0.36 7.66 8.85
C ILE A 4 -0.45 6.35 9.60
N PHE A 5 -1.27 5.42 9.15
CA PHE A 5 -1.26 4.08 9.73
C PHE A 5 -1.33 2.97 8.69
N ASP A 6 -0.73 1.86 9.04
CA ASP A 6 -0.78 0.60 8.31
C ASP A 6 -0.90 -0.59 9.27
N SER A 7 -1.23 -1.75 8.75
CA SER A 7 -1.21 -3.01 9.50
C SER A 7 0.20 -3.42 9.97
N GLY A 8 1.24 -2.88 9.34
CA GLY A 8 2.64 -3.19 9.61
C GLY A 8 3.59 -2.11 9.12
N VAL A 9 4.75 -2.53 8.59
CA VAL A 9 5.77 -1.61 8.07
C VAL A 9 5.52 -1.18 6.61
N GLY A 10 4.60 -1.84 5.91
CA GLY A 10 4.34 -1.62 4.48
C GLY A 10 4.00 -0.17 4.14
N GLY A 11 3.22 0.49 4.98
CA GLY A 11 2.83 1.89 4.80
C GLY A 11 3.98 2.90 4.76
N LEU A 12 5.19 2.48 5.16
CA LEU A 12 6.41 3.28 4.97
C LEU A 12 6.71 3.53 3.48
N SER A 13 6.28 2.65 2.57
CA SER A 13 6.36 2.89 1.13
C SER A 13 5.53 4.10 0.70
N VAL A 14 4.35 4.27 1.29
CA VAL A 14 3.47 5.42 1.07
C VAL A 14 4.05 6.67 1.73
N PHE A 15 4.54 6.56 2.96
CA PHE A 15 5.21 7.67 3.66
C PHE A 15 6.40 8.19 2.86
N ARG A 16 7.23 7.32 2.26
CA ARG A 16 8.36 7.72 1.40
C ARG A 16 7.91 8.68 0.29
N GLU A 17 6.82 8.36 -0.39
CA GLU A 17 6.29 9.20 -1.47
C GLU A 17 5.66 10.50 -0.93
N ILE A 18 5.00 10.45 0.23
CA ILE A 18 4.45 11.64 0.89
C ILE A 18 5.59 12.58 1.30
N ARG A 19 6.61 12.08 1.98
CA ARG A 19 7.77 12.88 2.41
C ARG A 19 8.49 13.55 1.24
N ARG A 20 8.55 12.90 0.09
CA ARG A 20 9.20 13.45 -1.12
C ARG A 20 8.54 14.74 -1.60
N ILE A 21 7.21 14.88 -1.44
CA ILE A 21 6.45 16.04 -1.91
C ILE A 21 6.04 17.00 -0.78
N LEU A 22 6.05 16.54 0.47
CA LEU A 22 5.75 17.30 1.68
C LEU A 22 6.91 17.16 2.69
N PRO A 23 8.14 17.61 2.36
CA PRO A 23 9.33 17.33 3.17
C PRO A 23 9.41 18.08 4.50
N GLU A 24 8.63 19.15 4.67
CA GLU A 24 8.67 20.06 5.83
C GLU A 24 7.46 19.93 6.76
N GLU A 25 6.75 18.78 6.69
CA GLU A 25 5.59 18.51 7.53
C GLU A 25 5.95 17.64 8.74
N LYS A 26 5.07 17.64 9.74
CA LYS A 26 5.17 16.77 10.92
C LYS A 26 4.32 15.54 10.72
N TYR A 27 4.87 14.37 11.05
CA TYR A 27 4.27 13.06 10.84
C TYR A 27 4.20 12.26 12.12
N ILE A 28 3.15 11.47 12.24
CA ILE A 28 3.08 10.33 13.13
C ILE A 28 2.72 9.10 12.31
N TYR A 29 3.51 8.04 12.44
CA TYR A 29 3.27 6.76 11.80
C TYR A 29 2.94 5.71 12.86
N TRP A 30 1.78 5.07 12.71
CA TRP A 30 1.37 3.94 13.51
C TRP A 30 1.47 2.63 12.71
N SER A 31 2.32 1.72 13.18
CA SER A 31 2.40 0.33 12.69
C SER A 31 1.57 -0.59 13.59
N ASP A 32 0.51 -1.18 13.05
CA ASP A 32 -0.31 -2.13 13.83
C ASP A 32 0.26 -3.56 13.77
N SER A 33 1.58 -3.68 13.94
CA SER A 33 2.36 -4.89 13.66
C SER A 33 2.00 -6.09 14.53
N ALA A 34 1.49 -5.89 15.76
CA ALA A 34 0.97 -6.97 16.58
C ALA A 34 -0.28 -7.67 15.98
N HIS A 35 -0.92 -7.02 15.01
CA HIS A 35 -2.16 -7.50 14.36
C HIS A 35 -1.96 -7.80 12.87
N CYS A 36 -0.74 -7.62 12.35
CA CYS A 36 -0.36 -7.93 10.97
C CYS A 36 -0.31 -9.45 10.72
N PRO A 37 -0.71 -9.94 9.52
CA PRO A 37 -1.29 -9.21 8.39
C PRO A 37 -2.82 -9.05 8.51
N TYR A 38 -3.36 -7.92 8.02
CA TYR A 38 -4.80 -7.68 7.98
C TYR A 38 -5.54 -8.50 6.90
N GLY A 39 -4.82 -8.97 5.90
CA GLY A 39 -5.41 -9.70 4.77
C GLY A 39 -6.16 -10.99 5.14
N GLU A 40 -5.93 -11.52 6.35
CA GLU A 40 -6.52 -12.75 6.90
C GLU A 40 -7.55 -12.49 8.01
N LYS A 41 -7.74 -11.22 8.40
CA LYS A 41 -8.66 -10.84 9.48
C LYS A 41 -10.07 -10.58 8.98
N SER A 42 -11.05 -10.66 9.88
CA SER A 42 -12.44 -10.32 9.55
C SER A 42 -12.59 -8.81 9.31
N LEU A 43 -13.64 -8.45 8.57
CA LEU A 43 -13.98 -7.06 8.27
C LEU A 43 -14.21 -6.25 9.57
N GLU A 44 -14.97 -6.81 10.49
CA GLU A 44 -15.30 -6.21 11.78
C GLU A 44 -14.04 -5.94 12.60
N TYR A 45 -13.14 -6.92 12.65
CA TYR A 45 -11.87 -6.78 13.37
C TYR A 45 -11.03 -5.63 12.82
N ILE A 46 -10.91 -5.53 11.48
CA ILE A 46 -10.13 -4.46 10.84
C ILE A 46 -10.76 -3.08 11.10
N ILE A 47 -12.10 -2.99 11.06
CA ILE A 47 -12.82 -1.75 11.35
C ILE A 47 -12.55 -1.29 12.80
N GLU A 48 -12.67 -2.18 13.78
CA GLU A 48 -12.41 -1.85 15.19
C GLU A 48 -10.95 -1.41 15.42
N ARG A 49 -9.99 -2.11 14.80
CA ARG A 49 -8.58 -1.69 14.85
C ARG A 49 -8.38 -0.29 14.24
N ALA A 50 -8.93 -0.05 13.05
CA ALA A 50 -8.81 1.23 12.35
C ALA A 50 -9.43 2.39 13.15
N LYS A 51 -10.54 2.17 13.85
CA LYS A 51 -11.15 3.17 14.77
C LYS A 51 -10.22 3.49 15.93
N ALA A 52 -9.76 2.47 16.66
CA ALA A 52 -8.88 2.67 17.80
C ALA A 52 -7.58 3.41 17.43
N ILE A 53 -7.00 3.08 16.27
CA ILE A 53 -5.81 3.78 15.75
C ILE A 53 -6.15 5.22 15.36
N THR A 54 -7.31 5.45 14.75
CA THR A 54 -7.78 6.80 14.40
C THR A 54 -7.92 7.67 15.65
N GLU A 55 -8.56 7.17 16.71
CA GLU A 55 -8.69 7.87 18.00
C GLU A 55 -7.32 8.24 18.55
N HIS A 56 -6.39 7.29 18.58
CA HIS A 56 -5.02 7.52 19.05
C HIS A 56 -4.30 8.61 18.24
N LEU A 57 -4.38 8.56 16.90
CA LEU A 57 -3.75 9.56 16.04
C LEU A 57 -4.34 10.97 16.25
N LEU A 58 -5.65 11.06 16.47
CA LEU A 58 -6.33 12.32 16.79
C LEU A 58 -5.91 12.87 18.14
N GLU A 59 -5.78 12.03 19.18
CA GLU A 59 -5.26 12.42 20.50
C GLU A 59 -3.83 12.96 20.41
N LYS A 60 -3.03 12.46 19.48
CA LYS A 60 -1.67 12.96 19.18
C LYS A 60 -1.68 14.24 18.33
N GLY A 61 -2.82 14.72 17.89
CA GLY A 61 -2.99 15.96 17.15
C GLY A 61 -2.86 15.83 15.63
N ALA A 62 -3.21 14.69 15.06
CA ALA A 62 -3.31 14.54 13.61
C ALA A 62 -4.48 15.38 13.08
N ASP A 63 -4.24 16.20 12.05
CA ASP A 63 -5.25 17.05 11.38
C ASP A 63 -5.85 16.37 10.15
N ILE A 64 -5.15 15.37 9.61
CA ILE A 64 -5.52 14.54 8.46
C ILE A 64 -4.91 13.15 8.63
N ILE A 65 -5.61 12.12 8.19
CA ILE A 65 -5.16 10.74 8.37
C ILE A 65 -5.05 10.02 7.03
N VAL A 66 -3.89 9.38 6.79
CA VAL A 66 -3.64 8.49 5.66
C VAL A 66 -3.77 7.05 6.13
N VAL A 67 -4.75 6.35 5.58
CA VAL A 67 -4.91 4.89 5.76
C VAL A 67 -4.01 4.20 4.74
N ALA A 68 -2.73 4.06 5.10
CA ALA A 68 -1.68 3.54 4.23
C ALA A 68 -1.66 2.00 4.18
N CYS A 69 -2.83 1.40 4.10
CA CYS A 69 -3.06 -0.04 4.02
C CYS A 69 -4.21 -0.31 3.06
N ASN A 70 -3.99 -1.09 2.00
CA ASN A 70 -5.02 -1.41 1.03
C ASN A 70 -6.18 -2.17 1.69
N THR A 71 -5.87 -3.16 2.51
CA THR A 71 -6.87 -3.98 3.22
C THR A 71 -7.67 -3.14 4.23
N ALA A 72 -7.00 -2.29 5.03
CA ALA A 72 -7.69 -1.40 5.97
C ALA A 72 -8.54 -0.35 5.25
N THR A 73 -8.04 0.22 4.14
CA THR A 73 -8.83 1.15 3.32
C THR A 73 -10.10 0.49 2.81
N ALA A 74 -9.96 -0.71 2.23
CA ALA A 74 -11.10 -1.43 1.68
C ALA A 74 -12.16 -1.78 2.74
N ALA A 75 -11.69 -2.14 3.94
CA ALA A 75 -12.56 -2.54 5.05
C ALA A 75 -13.19 -1.35 5.79
N ALA A 76 -12.42 -0.31 6.11
CA ALA A 76 -12.79 0.66 7.14
C ALA A 76 -13.03 2.08 6.64
N ILE A 77 -12.52 2.49 5.46
CA ILE A 77 -12.49 3.90 5.05
C ILE A 77 -13.87 4.59 5.07
N SER A 78 -14.93 3.87 4.68
CA SER A 78 -16.30 4.41 4.66
C SER A 78 -16.84 4.65 6.07
N THR A 79 -16.53 3.75 7.01
CA THR A 79 -16.90 3.86 8.42
C THR A 79 -16.14 5.00 9.08
N LEU A 80 -14.82 5.08 8.86
CA LEU A 80 -13.99 6.15 9.41
C LEU A 80 -14.45 7.54 8.96
N ARG A 81 -14.73 7.71 7.67
CA ARG A 81 -15.24 8.98 7.11
C ARG A 81 -16.61 9.39 7.65
N LYS A 82 -17.42 8.43 8.11
CA LYS A 82 -18.74 8.69 8.68
C LYS A 82 -18.66 9.04 10.17
N GLU A 83 -17.75 8.41 10.90
CA GLU A 83 -17.71 8.48 12.36
C GLU A 83 -16.75 9.55 12.91
N PHE A 84 -15.73 9.94 12.14
CA PHE A 84 -14.71 10.89 12.61
C PHE A 84 -14.73 12.21 11.84
N PRO A 85 -14.55 13.36 12.53
CA PRO A 85 -14.62 14.70 11.92
C PRO A 85 -13.28 15.12 11.27
N VAL A 86 -12.52 14.17 10.70
CA VAL A 86 -11.22 14.40 10.06
C VAL A 86 -11.23 13.82 8.65
N LYS A 87 -10.43 14.39 7.73
CA LYS A 87 -10.30 13.85 6.39
C LYS A 87 -9.41 12.62 6.37
N PHE A 88 -9.82 11.64 5.57
CA PHE A 88 -9.10 10.40 5.36
C PHE A 88 -8.68 10.25 3.90
N ILE A 89 -7.39 10.02 3.70
CA ILE A 89 -6.81 9.60 2.43
C ILE A 89 -6.59 8.09 2.50
N GLY A 90 -7.17 7.36 1.58
CA GLY A 90 -7.04 5.90 1.52
C GLY A 90 -6.26 5.44 0.30
N MET A 91 -5.86 4.17 0.31
CA MET A 91 -5.29 3.50 -0.85
C MET A 91 -6.38 3.20 -1.89
N GLU A 92 -6.09 3.46 -3.16
CA GLU A 92 -7.01 3.11 -4.24
C GLU A 92 -6.39 2.05 -5.16
N PRO A 93 -7.21 1.08 -5.63
CA PRO A 93 -6.73 0.10 -6.60
C PRO A 93 -6.27 0.79 -7.89
N ALA A 94 -5.01 0.60 -8.26
CA ALA A 94 -4.41 1.25 -9.43
C ALA A 94 -4.72 0.53 -10.77
N VAL A 95 -5.90 -0.08 -10.88
CA VAL A 95 -6.36 -0.82 -12.08
C VAL A 95 -6.52 0.12 -13.27
N LYS A 96 -7.09 1.31 -13.06
CA LYS A 96 -7.29 2.31 -14.12
C LYS A 96 -5.98 2.74 -14.80
N PRO A 97 -4.94 3.18 -14.10
CA PRO A 97 -3.66 3.49 -14.74
C PRO A 97 -3.00 2.28 -15.37
N ALA A 98 -3.13 1.08 -14.79
CA ALA A 98 -2.60 -0.15 -15.36
C ALA A 98 -3.28 -0.53 -16.67
N ALA A 99 -4.61 -0.43 -16.73
CA ALA A 99 -5.37 -0.68 -17.95
C ALA A 99 -4.98 0.25 -19.12
N LYS A 100 -4.57 1.48 -18.80
CA LYS A 100 -4.07 2.43 -19.81
C LYS A 100 -2.62 2.19 -20.22
N ALA A 101 -1.82 1.55 -19.37
CA ALA A 101 -0.39 1.34 -19.60
C ALA A 101 -0.08 0.02 -20.31
N THR A 102 -0.93 -1.00 -20.16
CA THR A 102 -0.71 -2.32 -20.77
C THR A 102 -0.69 -2.25 -22.30
N LYS A 103 0.22 -3.00 -22.91
CA LYS A 103 0.34 -3.19 -24.36
C LYS A 103 -0.21 -4.53 -24.81
N THR A 104 -0.15 -5.54 -23.93
CA THR A 104 -0.71 -6.88 -24.20
C THR A 104 -2.21 -6.96 -23.97
N GLY A 105 -2.81 -5.94 -23.32
CA GLY A 105 -4.19 -5.99 -22.86
C GLY A 105 -4.37 -6.87 -21.62
N VAL A 106 -3.29 -7.29 -20.96
CA VAL A 106 -3.35 -8.13 -19.74
C VAL A 106 -2.67 -7.41 -18.58
N VAL A 107 -3.45 -7.16 -17.54
CA VAL A 107 -3.00 -6.55 -16.28
C VAL A 107 -2.93 -7.61 -15.20
N GLY A 108 -1.77 -7.79 -14.58
CA GLY A 108 -1.58 -8.62 -13.39
C GLY A 108 -1.81 -7.80 -12.13
N VAL A 109 -2.60 -8.31 -11.19
CA VAL A 109 -2.80 -7.69 -9.88
C VAL A 109 -2.23 -8.60 -8.81
N LEU A 110 -1.20 -8.12 -8.11
CA LEU A 110 -0.66 -8.71 -6.90
C LEU A 110 -1.26 -7.99 -5.71
N ALA A 111 -2.01 -8.68 -4.86
CA ALA A 111 -2.63 -8.09 -3.68
C ALA A 111 -2.82 -9.12 -2.56
N THR A 112 -3.28 -8.68 -1.39
CA THR A 112 -3.71 -9.60 -0.33
C THR A 112 -5.07 -10.20 -0.65
N ALA A 113 -5.37 -11.37 -0.07
CA ALA A 113 -6.67 -12.01 -0.23
C ALA A 113 -7.85 -11.10 0.19
N GLY A 114 -7.67 -10.32 1.27
CA GLY A 114 -8.67 -9.35 1.73
C GLY A 114 -8.92 -8.22 0.72
N THR A 115 -7.86 -7.71 0.08
CA THR A 115 -7.99 -6.67 -0.97
C THR A 115 -8.72 -7.20 -2.20
N LEU A 116 -8.38 -8.40 -2.68
CA LEU A 116 -9.00 -9.01 -3.87
C LEU A 116 -10.50 -9.32 -3.69
N LYS A 117 -10.93 -9.54 -2.45
CA LYS A 117 -12.35 -9.81 -2.12
C LYS A 117 -13.16 -8.54 -1.84
N ALA A 118 -12.51 -7.38 -1.75
CA ALA A 118 -13.18 -6.14 -1.40
C ALA A 118 -14.09 -5.63 -2.54
N SER A 119 -15.32 -5.20 -2.22
CA SER A 119 -16.30 -4.72 -3.20
C SER A 119 -15.75 -3.58 -4.06
N LYS A 120 -15.12 -2.58 -3.45
CA LYS A 120 -14.54 -1.44 -4.18
C LYS A 120 -13.49 -1.88 -5.23
N TYR A 121 -12.68 -2.88 -4.91
CA TYR A 121 -11.71 -3.45 -5.86
C TYR A 121 -12.44 -4.17 -7.00
N ILE A 122 -13.42 -5.03 -6.68
CA ILE A 122 -14.23 -5.77 -7.65
C ILE A 122 -14.95 -4.82 -8.60
N ASP A 123 -15.60 -3.78 -8.06
CA ASP A 123 -16.30 -2.75 -8.85
C ASP A 123 -15.34 -2.00 -9.79
N THR A 124 -14.14 -1.69 -9.32
CA THR A 124 -13.10 -1.06 -10.14
C THR A 124 -12.65 -1.98 -11.27
N CYS A 125 -12.43 -3.26 -11.00
CA CYS A 125 -12.09 -4.24 -12.03
C CYS A 125 -13.20 -4.39 -13.06
N ALA A 126 -14.46 -4.46 -12.63
CA ALA A 126 -15.62 -4.57 -13.52
C ALA A 126 -15.72 -3.40 -14.52
N GLN A 127 -15.39 -2.18 -14.12
CA GLN A 127 -15.37 -1.00 -14.99
C GLN A 127 -14.35 -1.09 -16.15
N TRP A 128 -13.32 -1.92 -16.00
CA TRP A 128 -12.22 -2.05 -16.97
C TRP A 128 -12.18 -3.40 -17.68
N ALA A 129 -13.03 -4.37 -17.27
CA ALA A 129 -13.05 -5.74 -17.77
C ALA A 129 -13.32 -5.86 -19.29
N GLU A 130 -14.02 -4.88 -19.88
CA GLU A 130 -14.26 -4.84 -21.33
C GLU A 130 -13.03 -4.38 -22.14
N ASN A 131 -12.09 -3.68 -21.50
CA ASN A 131 -10.93 -3.08 -22.16
C ASN A 131 -9.66 -3.92 -22.00
N VAL A 132 -9.51 -4.59 -20.85
CA VAL A 132 -8.33 -5.37 -20.52
C VAL A 132 -8.71 -6.63 -19.75
N ARG A 133 -7.89 -7.68 -19.89
CA ARG A 133 -7.99 -8.85 -19.04
C ARG A 133 -7.23 -8.65 -17.75
N ILE A 134 -7.92 -8.74 -16.62
CA ILE A 134 -7.32 -8.66 -15.30
C ILE A 134 -7.04 -10.08 -14.79
N VAL A 135 -5.81 -10.31 -14.36
CA VAL A 135 -5.36 -11.57 -13.78
C VAL A 135 -4.88 -11.29 -12.36
N GLU A 136 -5.46 -11.99 -11.41
CA GLU A 136 -5.21 -11.76 -9.98
C GLU A 136 -4.35 -12.86 -9.39
N HIS A 137 -3.49 -12.47 -8.45
CA HIS A 137 -2.73 -13.41 -7.63
C HIS A 137 -2.46 -12.85 -6.24
N VAL A 138 -2.58 -13.71 -5.22
CA VAL A 138 -2.18 -13.36 -3.86
C VAL A 138 -0.66 -13.45 -3.76
N GLY A 139 0.00 -12.37 -3.36
CA GLY A 139 1.45 -12.35 -3.12
C GLY A 139 1.79 -13.06 -1.82
N GLN A 140 1.73 -14.39 -1.82
CA GLN A 140 2.05 -15.18 -0.64
C GLN A 140 3.49 -14.97 -0.19
N GLY A 141 3.71 -14.78 1.11
CA GLY A 141 5.02 -14.56 1.69
C GLY A 141 5.60 -13.16 1.50
N PHE A 142 5.00 -12.29 0.69
CA PHE A 142 5.54 -10.95 0.41
C PHE A 142 5.49 -10.04 1.64
N VAL A 143 4.40 -10.10 2.41
CA VAL A 143 4.26 -9.32 3.65
C VAL A 143 5.31 -9.78 4.66
N GLU A 144 5.43 -11.08 4.87
CA GLU A 144 6.37 -11.69 5.80
C GLU A 144 7.83 -11.37 5.45
N LEU A 145 8.18 -11.39 4.15
CA LEU A 145 9.51 -10.98 3.69
C LEU A 145 9.82 -9.54 4.12
N VAL A 146 8.94 -8.61 3.79
CA VAL A 146 9.14 -7.18 4.07
C VAL A 146 9.10 -6.90 5.57
N GLU A 147 8.17 -7.51 6.30
CA GLU A 147 8.12 -7.42 7.76
C GLU A 147 9.42 -7.93 8.42
N ASN A 148 10.16 -8.82 7.79
CA ASN A 148 11.46 -9.29 8.25
C ASN A 148 12.66 -8.56 7.60
N GLY A 149 12.43 -7.46 6.88
CA GLY A 149 13.47 -6.67 6.23
C GLY A 149 14.13 -7.37 5.03
N ILE A 150 13.51 -8.44 4.49
CA ILE A 150 14.04 -9.23 3.37
C ILE A 150 13.43 -8.70 2.08
N THR A 151 14.17 -7.88 1.34
CA THR A 151 13.71 -7.27 0.09
C THR A 151 14.45 -7.78 -1.15
N SER A 152 15.52 -8.57 -0.96
CA SER A 152 16.39 -9.09 -2.01
C SER A 152 17.00 -10.44 -1.63
N GLY A 153 17.75 -11.02 -2.56
CA GLY A 153 18.46 -12.29 -2.36
C GLY A 153 17.61 -13.52 -2.66
N PRO A 154 18.19 -14.74 -2.51
CA PRO A 154 17.59 -15.97 -3.02
C PRO A 154 16.18 -16.28 -2.49
N VAL A 155 15.93 -15.95 -1.20
CA VAL A 155 14.62 -16.20 -0.58
C VAL A 155 13.55 -15.29 -1.18
N ALA A 156 13.83 -13.97 -1.28
CA ALA A 156 12.91 -13.04 -1.90
C ALA A 156 12.67 -13.38 -3.38
N GLU A 157 13.72 -13.68 -4.13
CA GLU A 157 13.66 -14.02 -5.55
C GLU A 157 12.82 -15.27 -5.81
N LYS A 158 12.97 -16.30 -4.98
CA LYS A 158 12.15 -17.52 -5.07
C LYS A 158 10.67 -17.20 -4.85
N THR A 159 10.34 -16.52 -3.77
CA THR A 159 8.95 -16.15 -3.41
C THR A 159 8.31 -15.27 -4.48
N VAL A 160 9.08 -14.31 -5.00
CA VAL A 160 8.63 -13.44 -6.10
C VAL A 160 8.37 -14.25 -7.37
N ARG A 161 9.26 -15.15 -7.74
CA ARG A 161 9.11 -16.00 -8.94
C ARG A 161 7.85 -16.84 -8.89
N GLU A 162 7.57 -17.47 -7.75
CA GLU A 162 6.36 -18.28 -7.55
C GLU A 162 5.08 -17.44 -7.73
N SER A 163 5.07 -16.22 -7.22
CA SER A 163 3.92 -15.32 -7.33
C SER A 163 3.76 -14.67 -8.71
N LEU A 164 4.86 -14.44 -9.45
CA LEU A 164 4.80 -13.87 -10.80
C LEU A 164 4.39 -14.89 -11.87
N LEU A 165 4.73 -16.16 -11.66
CA LEU A 165 4.53 -17.22 -12.65
C LEU A 165 3.11 -17.25 -13.24
N PRO A 166 2.02 -17.29 -12.43
CA PRO A 166 0.67 -17.36 -12.96
C PRO A 166 0.25 -16.08 -13.72
N LEU A 167 0.80 -14.92 -13.37
CA LEU A 167 0.49 -13.66 -14.03
C LEU A 167 1.19 -13.53 -15.38
N LEU A 168 2.50 -13.81 -15.41
CA LEU A 168 3.32 -13.68 -16.62
C LEU A 168 2.97 -14.73 -17.68
N HIS A 169 2.66 -15.97 -17.28
CA HIS A 169 2.17 -17.02 -18.19
C HIS A 169 0.86 -16.66 -18.86
N GLN A 170 0.02 -15.87 -18.21
CA GLN A 170 -1.23 -15.39 -18.78
C GLN A 170 -1.08 -14.14 -19.65
N GLY A 171 0.15 -13.64 -19.82
CA GLY A 171 0.45 -12.55 -20.72
C GLY A 171 0.54 -11.17 -20.07
N ALA A 172 0.49 -11.05 -18.75
CA ALA A 172 0.58 -9.77 -18.08
C ALA A 172 1.91 -9.05 -18.40
N ASP A 173 1.81 -7.78 -18.78
CA ASP A 173 2.94 -6.87 -19.01
C ASP A 173 2.89 -5.65 -18.07
N THR A 174 1.86 -5.53 -17.30
CA THR A 174 1.67 -4.45 -16.32
C THR A 174 1.17 -5.05 -15.02
N LEU A 175 1.94 -4.84 -13.94
CA LEU A 175 1.67 -5.40 -12.62
C LEU A 175 1.23 -4.29 -11.66
N VAL A 176 0.06 -4.43 -11.06
CA VAL A 176 -0.43 -3.55 -9.99
C VAL A 176 0.02 -4.11 -8.64
N LEU A 177 0.66 -3.29 -7.83
CA LEU A 177 1.01 -3.62 -6.45
C LEU A 177 -0.12 -3.20 -5.52
N GLY A 178 -1.03 -4.12 -5.23
CA GLY A 178 -2.22 -3.91 -4.40
C GLY A 178 -1.99 -4.14 -2.90
N CYS A 179 -0.76 -4.02 -2.43
CA CYS A 179 -0.38 -4.08 -1.02
C CYS A 179 0.82 -3.16 -0.78
N THR A 180 0.81 -2.43 0.31
CA THR A 180 1.84 -1.44 0.69
C THR A 180 3.23 -2.04 0.95
N HIS A 181 3.31 -3.33 1.25
CA HIS A 181 4.58 -4.05 1.40
C HIS A 181 5.26 -4.32 0.05
N TYR A 182 4.50 -4.53 -1.02
CA TYR A 182 5.03 -5.02 -2.29
C TYR A 182 5.98 -4.04 -3.01
N PRO A 183 5.86 -2.71 -2.90
CA PRO A 183 6.82 -1.77 -3.46
C PRO A 183 8.27 -1.98 -2.99
N PHE A 184 8.49 -2.52 -1.78
CA PHE A 184 9.82 -2.87 -1.30
C PHE A 184 10.47 -4.04 -2.06
N LEU A 185 9.67 -4.84 -2.77
CA LEU A 185 10.12 -5.94 -3.61
C LEU A 185 10.20 -5.58 -5.10
N SER A 186 9.98 -4.31 -5.47
CA SER A 186 9.91 -3.89 -6.88
C SER A 186 11.14 -4.25 -7.70
N GLU A 187 12.33 -4.12 -7.15
CA GLU A 187 13.58 -4.50 -7.84
C GLU A 187 13.63 -6.02 -8.11
N ALA A 188 13.29 -6.83 -7.10
CA ALA A 188 13.22 -8.28 -7.26
C ALA A 188 12.13 -8.68 -8.26
N ILE A 189 10.96 -8.04 -8.22
CA ILE A 189 9.85 -8.28 -9.17
C ILE A 189 10.30 -8.00 -10.60
N LEU A 190 10.92 -6.84 -10.87
CA LEU A 190 11.38 -6.46 -12.21
C LEU A 190 12.51 -7.37 -12.70
N LYS A 191 13.47 -7.71 -11.84
CA LYS A 191 14.55 -8.64 -12.15
C LYS A 191 13.99 -10.00 -12.56
N ILE A 192 13.14 -10.59 -11.75
CA ILE A 192 12.55 -11.91 -11.99
C ILE A 192 11.63 -11.89 -13.21
N ALA A 193 10.86 -10.83 -13.42
CA ALA A 193 10.03 -10.69 -14.62
C ALA A 193 10.89 -10.68 -15.90
N ALA A 194 12.00 -9.94 -15.90
CA ALA A 194 12.93 -9.91 -17.04
C ALA A 194 13.61 -11.25 -17.33
N GLU A 195 13.87 -12.04 -16.28
CA GLU A 195 14.39 -13.41 -16.45
C GLU A 195 13.35 -14.39 -17.02
N MET A 196 12.09 -14.25 -16.57
CA MET A 196 11.01 -15.18 -16.95
C MET A 196 10.43 -14.90 -18.33
N VAL A 197 10.38 -13.63 -18.74
CA VAL A 197 9.79 -13.20 -20.02
C VAL A 197 10.68 -12.14 -20.68
N PRO A 198 11.91 -12.48 -21.09
CA PRO A 198 12.90 -11.53 -21.60
C PRO A 198 12.46 -10.77 -22.86
N GLU A 199 11.50 -11.32 -23.62
CA GLU A 199 10.92 -10.70 -24.81
C GLU A 199 9.82 -9.65 -24.47
N ARG A 200 9.39 -9.58 -23.20
CA ARG A 200 8.29 -8.70 -22.76
C ARG A 200 8.76 -7.73 -21.73
N HIS A 201 8.60 -6.44 -22.00
CA HIS A 201 8.82 -5.43 -20.98
C HIS A 201 7.66 -5.42 -19.98
N VAL A 202 7.95 -5.64 -18.70
CA VAL A 202 6.96 -5.66 -17.61
C VAL A 202 7.07 -4.35 -16.82
N ASN A 203 5.94 -3.66 -16.67
CA ASN A 203 5.82 -2.43 -15.89
C ASN A 203 5.21 -2.70 -14.52
N ILE A 204 5.58 -1.91 -13.52
CA ILE A 204 4.94 -1.88 -12.21
C ILE A 204 4.12 -0.61 -12.07
N ILE A 205 2.92 -0.73 -11.52
CA ILE A 205 2.07 0.38 -11.07
C ILE A 205 1.98 0.32 -9.55
N ASP A 206 2.65 1.27 -8.90
CA ASP A 206 2.56 1.53 -7.47
C ASP A 206 1.56 2.66 -7.22
N PRO A 207 0.52 2.47 -6.39
CA PRO A 207 -0.45 3.51 -6.08
C PRO A 207 0.09 4.62 -5.17
N ALA A 208 1.19 4.40 -4.43
CA ALA A 208 1.69 5.33 -3.42
C ALA A 208 1.97 6.75 -3.94
N PRO A 209 2.58 6.97 -5.12
CA PRO A 209 2.75 8.32 -5.66
C PRO A 209 1.45 9.07 -5.95
N ALA A 210 0.38 8.35 -6.32
CA ALA A 210 -0.93 8.96 -6.56
C ALA A 210 -1.60 9.35 -5.23
N VAL A 211 -1.49 8.50 -4.21
CA VAL A 211 -1.98 8.76 -2.85
C VAL A 211 -1.28 10.00 -2.26
N ALA A 212 0.04 10.10 -2.41
CA ALA A 212 0.80 11.25 -1.95
C ALA A 212 0.34 12.56 -2.61
N ARG A 213 0.15 12.57 -3.95
CA ARG A 213 -0.38 13.75 -4.66
C ARG A 213 -1.76 14.13 -4.17
N HIS A 214 -2.66 13.17 -4.02
CA HIS A 214 -4.02 13.43 -3.52
C HIS A 214 -4.02 14.00 -2.09
N LEU A 215 -3.16 13.48 -1.21
CA LEU A 215 -2.96 14.07 0.12
C LEU A 215 -2.54 15.53 0.02
N MET A 216 -1.54 15.85 -0.81
CA MET A 216 -1.07 17.22 -1.00
C MET A 216 -2.18 18.15 -1.51
N GLU A 217 -2.96 17.72 -2.51
CA GLU A 217 -4.08 18.47 -3.06
C GLU A 217 -5.12 18.79 -1.97
N VAL A 218 -5.55 17.79 -1.19
CA VAL A 218 -6.50 17.97 -0.09
C VAL A 218 -5.94 18.91 0.99
N MET A 219 -4.66 18.77 1.36
CA MET A 219 -4.04 19.65 2.34
C MET A 219 -3.92 21.10 1.85
N GLN A 220 -3.68 21.32 0.55
CA GLN A 220 -3.67 22.65 -0.06
C GLN A 220 -5.07 23.28 -0.05
N GLU A 221 -6.10 22.55 -0.45
CA GLU A 221 -7.49 23.02 -0.44
C GLU A 221 -7.98 23.42 0.95
N ASP A 222 -7.58 22.68 1.98
CA ASP A 222 -8.01 22.90 3.37
C ASP A 222 -7.07 23.84 4.17
N GLY A 223 -5.98 24.32 3.56
CA GLY A 223 -5.00 25.17 4.25
C GLY A 223 -4.24 24.45 5.38
N LEU A 224 -4.03 23.14 5.25
CA LEU A 224 -3.38 22.31 6.26
C LEU A 224 -1.85 22.21 6.11
N ILE A 225 -1.29 22.71 5.01
CA ILE A 225 0.16 22.75 4.80
C ILE A 225 0.80 23.77 5.74
N ARG A 226 1.70 23.33 6.61
CA ARG A 226 2.29 24.17 7.66
C ARG A 226 3.73 24.54 7.41
N ARG A 227 4.55 23.66 6.86
CA ARG A 227 6.00 23.84 6.65
C ARG A 227 6.76 24.19 7.94
N ASP A 228 6.37 23.54 9.04
CA ASP A 228 6.95 23.79 10.38
C ASP A 228 8.28 23.04 10.62
N GLY A 229 8.84 22.47 9.56
CA GLY A 229 10.00 21.58 9.61
C GLY A 229 9.63 20.12 9.81
N PHE A 230 10.51 19.23 9.35
CA PHE A 230 10.32 17.79 9.42
C PHE A 230 10.40 17.25 10.84
N SER A 231 9.42 16.47 11.23
CA SER A 231 9.53 15.54 12.37
C SER A 231 8.76 14.27 12.08
N MET A 232 9.24 13.16 12.65
CA MET A 232 8.60 11.85 12.57
C MET A 232 8.50 11.24 13.95
N LEU A 233 7.28 10.89 14.34
CA LEU A 233 7.02 10.05 15.50
C LEU A 233 6.63 8.66 15.01
N LEU A 234 7.43 7.66 15.33
CA LEU A 234 7.15 6.25 15.03
C LEU A 234 6.52 5.60 16.26
N GLU A 235 5.39 4.94 16.07
CA GLU A 235 4.70 4.17 17.11
C GLU A 235 4.25 2.81 16.55
N SER A 236 4.18 1.81 17.42
CA SER A 236 3.82 0.44 17.04
C SER A 236 2.99 -0.23 18.11
N SER A 237 2.01 -1.04 17.71
CA SER A 237 1.31 -1.95 18.63
C SER A 237 2.16 -3.17 19.01
N GLY A 238 3.23 -3.43 18.27
CA GLY A 238 4.17 -4.54 18.49
C GLY A 238 5.60 -4.04 18.69
N ASP A 239 6.53 -4.59 17.91
CA ASP A 239 7.96 -4.30 18.04
C ASP A 239 8.33 -2.95 17.40
N LEU A 240 8.61 -1.95 18.24
CA LEU A 240 9.02 -0.62 17.79
C LEU A 240 10.46 -0.62 17.25
N GLU A 241 11.36 -1.38 17.84
CA GLU A 241 12.78 -1.43 17.41
C GLU A 241 12.86 -1.96 15.96
N LYS A 242 12.02 -2.94 15.64
CA LYS A 242 11.90 -3.48 14.28
C LYS A 242 11.36 -2.43 13.30
N LEU A 243 10.35 -1.66 13.70
CA LEU A 243 9.82 -0.57 12.87
C LEU A 243 10.89 0.48 12.61
N GLU A 244 11.63 0.90 13.64
CA GLU A 244 12.73 1.87 13.53
C GLU A 244 13.86 1.34 12.65
N TYR A 245 14.21 0.06 12.77
CA TYR A 245 15.20 -0.57 11.91
C TYR A 245 14.80 -0.51 10.44
N ILE A 246 13.55 -0.87 10.12
CA ILE A 246 13.04 -0.84 8.74
C ILE A 246 12.95 0.60 8.22
N TYR A 247 12.47 1.54 9.03
CA TYR A 247 12.45 2.96 8.69
C TYR A 247 13.84 3.50 8.32
N ASN A 248 14.87 3.14 9.07
CA ASN A 248 16.22 3.64 8.85
C ASN A 248 16.98 2.95 7.70
N ASN A 249 16.58 1.74 7.29
CA ASN A 249 17.32 0.94 6.30
C ASN A 249 16.61 0.76 4.96
N LEU A 250 15.27 0.94 4.89
CA LEU A 250 14.51 0.75 3.66
C LEU A 250 13.91 2.05 3.09
N LEU A 251 14.08 3.20 3.74
CA LEU A 251 13.68 4.51 3.26
C LEU A 251 14.87 5.37 2.90
#